data_ef635012cd74bd43b62c99e9ad09972f
#
_entry.id   ef635012cd74bd43b62c99e9ad09972f
#
_cell.length_a   1.000
_cell.length_b   1.000
_cell.length_c   1.000
_cell.angle_alpha   90.00
_cell.angle_beta   90.00
_cell.angle_gamma   90.00
#
_symmetry.space_group_name_H-M   'P 1'
#
loop_
_entity.id
_entity.type
_entity.pdbx_description
1 polymer ?
#
loop_
_entity_poly.entity_id
_entity_poly.type
_entity_poly.pdbx_seq_one_letter_code
_entity_poly.pdbx_strand_id
1 'polypeptide(L)'
;MDTIVNTDQLSWKRVVDTSNAKEHIDYSGALLGSRPDGTIDILYRWEPNAFCHFHRHLCATTSLVISGELHVITYEDNEVINSRVRRPGDYAHNEGPDVHREFAGPEGAIVLFHLKTDDGRLVEQLNEDGSIARVLTQEQVERNWQ
;
A
#
# COMPACT_ATOMS: atom_id res chain seq x y z
N MET A 1 -21.57 10.04 -12.10
CA MET A 1 -20.45 9.42 -12.86
C MET A 1 -20.40 7.95 -12.51
N ASP A 2 -20.35 7.10 -13.51
CA ASP A 2 -20.25 5.67 -13.29
C ASP A 2 -18.87 5.33 -12.69
N THR A 3 -18.87 4.33 -11.82
CA THR A 3 -17.62 3.85 -11.23
C THR A 3 -16.82 3.10 -12.30
N ILE A 4 -15.59 3.54 -12.57
CA ILE A 4 -14.70 2.91 -13.53
C ILE A 4 -14.11 1.59 -13.00
N VAL A 5 -14.09 1.45 -11.68
CA VAL A 5 -13.59 0.24 -11.01
C VAL A 5 -14.75 -0.44 -10.32
N ASN A 6 -15.07 -1.65 -10.76
CA ASN A 6 -16.09 -2.46 -10.11
C ASN A 6 -15.48 -3.24 -8.94
N THR A 7 -15.46 -2.61 -7.78
CA THR A 7 -14.84 -3.19 -6.58
C THR A 7 -15.59 -4.40 -6.02
N ASP A 8 -16.87 -4.58 -6.39
CA ASP A 8 -17.68 -5.70 -5.90
C ASP A 8 -17.30 -7.03 -6.56
N GLN A 9 -16.61 -6.99 -7.69
CA GLN A 9 -16.18 -8.18 -8.43
C GLN A 9 -14.75 -8.60 -8.10
N LEU A 10 -14.06 -7.86 -7.26
CA LEU A 10 -12.68 -8.15 -6.91
C LEU A 10 -12.61 -9.08 -5.69
N SER A 11 -11.56 -9.92 -5.69
CA SER A 11 -11.27 -10.79 -4.56
C SER A 11 -10.38 -10.03 -3.57
N TRP A 12 -10.97 -9.52 -2.50
CA TRP A 12 -10.28 -8.71 -1.50
C TRP A 12 -9.69 -9.58 -0.39
N LYS A 13 -8.42 -9.35 -0.10
CA LYS A 13 -7.73 -9.92 1.06
C LYS A 13 -7.62 -8.85 2.14
N ARG A 14 -8.37 -9.02 3.23
CA ARG A 14 -8.37 -8.07 4.35
C ARG A 14 -7.26 -8.36 5.34
N VAL A 15 -6.60 -7.33 5.81
CA VAL A 15 -5.55 -7.37 6.83
C VAL A 15 -5.95 -6.45 7.98
N VAL A 16 -6.07 -7.00 9.19
CA VAL A 16 -6.50 -6.26 10.38
C VAL A 16 -5.54 -6.54 11.52
N ASP A 17 -5.10 -5.47 12.18
CA ASP A 17 -4.35 -5.54 13.43
C ASP A 17 -4.75 -4.36 14.31
N THR A 18 -5.45 -4.63 15.39
CA THR A 18 -5.95 -3.62 16.33
C THR A 18 -5.15 -3.54 17.62
N SER A 19 -3.97 -4.17 17.66
CA SER A 19 -3.10 -4.18 18.86
C SER A 19 -2.65 -2.78 19.28
N ASN A 20 -2.53 -1.84 18.33
CA ASN A 20 -2.29 -0.42 18.60
C ASN A 20 -3.56 0.38 18.32
N ALA A 21 -4.24 0.85 19.38
CA ALA A 21 -5.51 1.56 19.26
C ALA A 21 -5.41 2.89 18.50
N LYS A 22 -4.23 3.53 18.49
CA LYS A 22 -4.02 4.82 17.80
C LYS A 22 -3.71 4.65 16.33
N GLU A 23 -3.11 3.54 15.98
CA GLU A 23 -2.66 3.23 14.61
C GLU A 23 -3.17 1.85 14.21
N HIS A 24 -4.48 1.64 14.31
CA HIS A 24 -5.08 0.38 13.93
C HIS A 24 -4.92 0.13 12.44
N ILE A 25 -4.52 -1.10 12.11
CA ILE A 25 -4.34 -1.53 10.73
C ILE A 25 -5.63 -2.18 10.25
N ASP A 26 -6.19 -1.66 9.17
CA ASP A 26 -7.38 -2.24 8.55
C ASP A 26 -7.43 -1.83 7.08
N TYR A 27 -6.89 -2.68 6.22
CA TYR A 27 -6.91 -2.46 4.78
C TYR A 27 -7.12 -3.78 4.06
N SER A 28 -7.49 -3.68 2.80
CA SER A 28 -7.67 -4.84 1.92
C SER A 28 -6.88 -4.64 0.65
N GLY A 29 -6.35 -5.72 0.10
CA GLY A 29 -5.69 -5.71 -1.19
C GLY A 29 -6.39 -6.64 -2.17
N ALA A 30 -6.44 -6.24 -3.43
CA ALA A 30 -6.94 -7.07 -4.52
C ALA A 30 -5.92 -7.10 -5.64
N LEU A 31 -5.50 -8.30 -6.03
CA LEU A 31 -4.57 -8.46 -7.13
C LEU A 31 -5.31 -8.29 -8.46
N LEU A 32 -4.90 -7.30 -9.26
CA LEU A 32 -5.47 -7.06 -10.58
C LEU A 32 -4.69 -7.76 -11.67
N GLY A 33 -3.38 -7.85 -11.55
CA GLY A 33 -2.53 -8.52 -12.52
C GLY A 33 -1.14 -8.74 -11.99
N SER A 34 -0.51 -9.83 -12.42
CA SER A 34 0.88 -10.14 -12.09
C SER A 34 1.52 -10.78 -13.32
N ARG A 35 2.73 -10.36 -13.65
CA ARG A 35 3.40 -10.75 -14.90
C ARG A 35 4.83 -11.25 -14.61
N PRO A 36 5.35 -12.17 -15.45
CA PRO A 36 6.70 -12.72 -15.26
C PRO A 36 7.82 -11.70 -15.35
N ASP A 37 7.58 -10.53 -15.95
CA ASP A 37 8.58 -9.47 -16.06
C ASP A 37 8.77 -8.69 -14.75
N GLY A 38 8.05 -9.05 -13.68
CA GLY A 38 8.13 -8.40 -12.38
C GLY A 38 7.14 -7.26 -12.17
N THR A 39 6.23 -7.03 -13.13
CA THR A 39 5.18 -6.03 -12.96
C THR A 39 3.96 -6.63 -12.26
N ILE A 40 3.40 -5.87 -11.33
CA ILE A 40 2.24 -6.29 -10.56
C ILE A 40 1.33 -5.10 -10.29
N ASP A 41 0.04 -5.28 -10.48
CA ASP A 41 -0.98 -4.26 -10.23
C ASP A 41 -1.86 -4.70 -9.07
N ILE A 42 -1.94 -3.87 -8.04
CA ILE A 42 -2.70 -4.13 -6.83
C ILE A 42 -3.59 -2.93 -6.55
N LEU A 43 -4.84 -3.21 -6.19
CA LEU A 43 -5.75 -2.19 -5.68
C LEU A 43 -5.80 -2.33 -4.17
N TYR A 44 -5.50 -1.24 -3.44
CA TYR A 44 -5.61 -1.20 -1.99
C TYR A 44 -6.80 -0.37 -1.56
N ARG A 45 -7.47 -0.84 -0.53
CA ARG A 45 -8.60 -0.14 0.09
C ARG A 45 -8.37 -0.07 1.60
N TRP A 46 -8.27 1.15 2.11
CA TRP A 46 -8.18 1.42 3.55
C TRP A 46 -9.57 1.70 4.11
N GLU A 47 -9.86 1.14 5.26
CA GLU A 47 -11.04 1.53 6.03
C GLU A 47 -10.88 2.95 6.59
N PRO A 48 -11.96 3.65 6.96
CA PRO A 48 -11.86 5.01 7.49
C PRO A 48 -10.87 5.13 8.64
N ASN A 49 -9.96 6.08 8.54
CA ASN A 49 -8.92 6.40 9.52
C ASN A 49 -7.93 5.25 9.81
N ALA A 50 -7.93 4.21 9.01
CA ALA A 50 -7.08 3.04 9.23
C ALA A 50 -5.70 3.22 8.62
N PHE A 51 -4.73 2.52 9.20
CA PHE A 51 -3.33 2.49 8.78
C PHE A 51 -3.00 1.22 8.01
N CYS A 52 -1.92 1.26 7.25
CA CYS A 52 -1.21 0.06 6.81
C CYS A 52 0.04 -0.13 7.69
N HIS A 53 0.75 -1.24 7.49
CA HIS A 53 2.01 -1.49 8.20
C HIS A 53 3.06 -0.43 7.87
N PHE A 54 3.89 -0.10 8.85
CA PHE A 54 5.13 0.65 8.64
C PHE A 54 5.99 -0.18 7.66
N HIS A 55 6.40 0.40 6.54
CA HIS A 55 7.03 -0.41 5.50
C HIS A 55 8.05 0.37 4.66
N ARG A 56 8.93 -0.39 4.01
CA ARG A 56 9.87 0.10 3.01
C ARG A 56 9.51 -0.53 1.67
N HIS A 57 9.31 0.29 0.64
CA HIS A 57 9.20 -0.21 -0.72
C HIS A 57 10.59 -0.59 -1.24
N LEU A 58 10.71 -1.78 -1.82
CA LEU A 58 11.96 -2.31 -2.35
C LEU A 58 12.06 -2.20 -3.87
N CYS A 59 10.99 -1.77 -4.51
CA CYS A 59 10.89 -1.71 -5.97
C CYS A 59 10.25 -0.40 -6.43
N ALA A 60 10.34 -0.12 -7.73
CA ALA A 60 9.68 1.03 -8.33
C ALA A 60 8.17 0.93 -8.11
N THR A 61 7.58 2.01 -7.62
CA THR A 61 6.17 2.05 -7.23
C THR A 61 5.49 3.26 -7.85
N THR A 62 4.41 3.01 -8.58
CA THR A 62 3.54 4.07 -9.11
C THR A 62 2.18 3.95 -8.43
N SER A 63 1.59 5.07 -8.04
CA SER A 63 0.27 5.06 -7.40
C SER A 63 -0.64 6.12 -7.98
N LEU A 64 -1.94 5.80 -7.98
CA LEU A 64 -3.01 6.72 -8.38
C LEU A 64 -4.15 6.58 -7.38
N VAL A 65 -4.50 7.67 -6.71
CA VAL A 65 -5.65 7.68 -5.79
C VAL A 65 -6.93 7.71 -6.62
N ILE A 66 -7.82 6.75 -6.35
CA ILE A 66 -9.12 6.61 -7.04
C ILE A 66 -10.22 7.28 -6.23
N SER A 67 -10.26 7.07 -4.93
CA SER A 67 -11.27 7.67 -4.06
C SER A 67 -10.73 7.88 -2.64
N GLY A 68 -11.39 8.75 -1.88
CA GLY A 68 -11.01 9.07 -0.51
C GLY A 68 -9.76 9.93 -0.43
N GLU A 69 -9.03 9.82 0.66
CA GLU A 69 -7.76 10.53 0.80
C GLU A 69 -6.74 9.66 1.55
N LEU A 70 -5.51 9.68 1.07
CA LEU A 70 -4.40 8.91 1.62
C LEU A 70 -3.35 9.86 2.19
N HIS A 71 -3.07 9.72 3.48
CA HIS A 71 -2.00 10.45 4.15
C HIS A 71 -0.74 9.60 4.10
N VAL A 72 0.38 10.20 3.66
CA VAL A 72 1.66 9.51 3.53
C VAL A 72 2.69 10.21 4.39
N ILE A 73 3.26 9.48 5.33
CA ILE A 73 4.32 9.98 6.22
C ILE A 73 5.61 9.28 5.83
N THR A 74 6.59 10.05 5.37
CA THR A 74 7.89 9.54 4.92
C THR A 74 8.93 9.67 6.01
N TYR A 75 9.75 8.63 6.17
CA TYR A 75 10.77 8.53 7.22
C TYR A 75 12.16 8.38 6.61
N GLU A 76 13.14 8.93 7.31
CA GLU A 76 14.56 8.71 7.06
C GLU A 76 15.26 8.58 8.39
N ASP A 77 16.05 7.51 8.58
CA ASP A 77 16.72 7.21 9.86
C ASP A 77 15.73 7.21 11.04
N ASN A 78 14.56 6.63 10.83
CA ASN A 78 13.48 6.51 11.82
C ASN A 78 12.84 7.85 12.24
N GLU A 79 13.11 8.92 11.52
CA GLU A 79 12.53 10.25 11.77
C GLU A 79 11.62 10.67 10.62
N VAL A 80 10.53 11.38 10.95
CA VAL A 80 9.62 11.92 9.95
C VAL A 80 10.31 13.06 9.21
N ILE A 81 10.42 12.93 7.88
CA ILE A 81 11.00 13.97 7.03
C ILE A 81 9.96 14.68 6.17
N ASN A 82 8.79 14.08 5.97
CA ASN A 82 7.75 14.65 5.12
C ASN A 82 6.40 14.05 5.46
N SER A 83 5.35 14.82 5.23
CA SER A 83 3.96 14.37 5.35
C SER A 83 3.15 15.04 4.24
N ARG A 84 2.32 14.25 3.55
CA ARG A 84 1.48 14.78 2.47
C ARG A 84 0.14 14.07 2.43
N VAL A 85 -0.85 14.74 1.87
CA VAL A 85 -2.18 14.18 1.63
C VAL A 85 -2.36 14.03 0.13
N ARG A 86 -2.76 12.84 -0.30
CA ARG A 86 -3.08 12.54 -1.69
C ARG A 86 -4.58 12.36 -1.84
N ARG A 87 -5.14 12.99 -2.87
CA ARG A 87 -6.58 13.03 -3.15
C ARG A 87 -6.88 12.38 -4.50
N PRO A 88 -8.15 12.10 -4.82
CA PRO A 88 -8.51 11.46 -6.09
C PRO A 88 -7.88 12.18 -7.28
N GLY A 89 -7.24 11.38 -8.16
CA GLY A 89 -6.50 11.88 -9.31
C GLY A 89 -5.02 12.17 -9.05
N ASP A 90 -4.57 12.18 -7.80
CA ASP A 90 -3.16 12.40 -7.49
C ASP A 90 -2.33 11.18 -7.89
N TYR A 91 -1.30 11.44 -8.69
CA TYR A 91 -0.39 10.44 -9.22
C TYR A 91 0.98 10.62 -8.57
N ALA A 92 1.62 9.51 -8.20
CA ALA A 92 2.96 9.52 -7.63
C ALA A 92 3.79 8.38 -8.20
N HIS A 93 5.08 8.62 -8.36
CA HIS A 93 6.04 7.61 -8.79
C HIS A 93 7.30 7.71 -7.94
N ASN A 94 7.82 6.57 -7.48
CA ASN A 94 9.05 6.48 -6.71
C ASN A 94 9.84 5.26 -7.18
N GLU A 95 11.11 5.44 -7.51
CA GLU A 95 12.00 4.35 -7.93
C GLU A 95 12.41 3.47 -6.74
N GLY A 96 12.23 3.96 -5.50
CA GLY A 96 12.62 3.27 -4.27
C GLY A 96 14.10 3.41 -3.95
N PRO A 97 14.57 2.92 -2.79
CA PRO A 97 13.73 2.51 -1.67
C PRO A 97 13.08 3.71 -0.99
N ASP A 98 11.92 3.49 -0.39
CA ASP A 98 11.17 4.53 0.28
C ASP A 98 10.51 3.95 1.54
N VAL A 99 10.73 4.60 2.69
CA VAL A 99 10.17 4.18 3.97
C VAL A 99 9.02 5.10 4.34
N HIS A 100 7.84 4.52 4.50
CA HIS A 100 6.69 5.33 4.88
C HIS A 100 5.63 4.56 5.64
N ARG A 101 4.73 5.33 6.24
CA ARG A 101 3.49 4.86 6.86
C ARG A 101 2.34 5.61 6.20
N GLU A 102 1.29 4.88 5.88
CA GLU A 102 0.13 5.45 5.21
C GLU A 102 -1.13 5.21 6.02
N PHE A 103 -2.06 6.16 6.02
CA PHE A 103 -3.36 6.00 6.63
C PHE A 103 -4.42 6.76 5.83
N ALA A 104 -5.65 6.27 5.89
CA ALA A 104 -6.76 6.89 5.19
C ALA A 104 -7.38 8.02 6.00
N GLY A 105 -8.01 8.96 5.30
CA GLY A 105 -8.88 9.96 5.91
C GLY A 105 -10.20 9.37 6.39
N PRO A 106 -11.15 10.24 6.83
CA PRO A 106 -12.41 9.78 7.46
C PRO A 106 -13.33 8.99 6.55
N GLU A 107 -13.13 9.03 5.25
CA GLU A 107 -13.95 8.29 4.27
C GLU A 107 -13.24 7.09 3.69
N GLY A 108 -12.07 6.73 4.24
CA GLY A 108 -11.24 5.68 3.71
C GLY A 108 -10.45 6.12 2.50
N ALA A 109 -9.89 5.18 1.76
CA ALA A 109 -9.16 5.45 0.52
C ALA A 109 -9.12 4.21 -0.36
N ILE A 110 -9.16 4.42 -1.68
CA ILE A 110 -8.88 3.38 -2.67
C ILE A 110 -7.77 3.91 -3.56
N VAL A 111 -6.68 3.13 -3.69
CA VAL A 111 -5.49 3.52 -4.42
C VAL A 111 -5.02 2.37 -5.30
N LEU A 112 -4.74 2.67 -6.56
CA LEU A 112 -4.11 1.72 -7.48
C LEU A 112 -2.60 1.84 -7.35
N PHE A 113 -1.94 0.68 -7.17
CA PHE A 113 -0.48 0.58 -7.16
C PHE A 113 -0.01 -0.28 -8.33
N HIS A 114 0.97 0.23 -9.04
CA HIS A 114 1.71 -0.51 -10.07
C HIS A 114 3.15 -0.64 -9.59
N LEU A 115 3.62 -1.87 -9.44
CA LEU A 115 4.94 -2.19 -8.91
C LEU A 115 5.77 -2.87 -9.98
N LYS A 116 7.07 -2.56 -10.00
CA LYS A 116 8.03 -3.22 -10.89
C LYS A 116 9.20 -3.71 -10.05
N THR A 117 9.29 -5.02 -9.84
CA THR A 117 10.38 -5.64 -9.08
C THR A 117 11.35 -6.35 -10.00
N ASP A 118 12.65 -6.30 -9.66
CA ASP A 118 13.69 -6.98 -10.40
C ASP A 118 14.06 -8.33 -9.79
N ASP A 119 13.80 -8.51 -8.50
CA ASP A 119 14.19 -9.71 -7.74
C ASP A 119 13.03 -10.44 -7.06
N GLY A 120 11.79 -10.01 -7.32
CA GLY A 120 10.59 -10.59 -6.73
C GLY A 120 10.18 -10.00 -5.39
N ARG A 121 11.03 -9.21 -4.74
CA ARG A 121 10.71 -8.58 -3.46
C ARG A 121 9.98 -7.26 -3.70
N LEU A 122 8.90 -7.05 -2.97
CA LEU A 122 8.06 -5.85 -3.14
C LEU A 122 8.23 -4.87 -1.99
N VAL A 123 8.06 -5.34 -0.77
CA VAL A 123 7.97 -4.50 0.43
C VAL A 123 8.56 -5.24 1.63
N GLU A 124 9.26 -4.50 2.48
CA GLU A 124 9.60 -4.94 3.83
C GLU A 124 8.63 -4.29 4.82
N GLN A 125 7.92 -5.10 5.59
CA GLN A 125 7.17 -4.61 6.74
C GLN A 125 8.15 -4.44 7.90
N LEU A 126 8.07 -3.31 8.59
CA LEU A 126 9.03 -2.90 9.60
C LEU A 126 8.43 -2.89 10.99
N ASN A 127 9.25 -3.19 11.98
CA ASN A 127 8.94 -2.94 13.39
C ASN A 127 9.12 -1.45 13.70
N GLU A 128 8.66 -1.00 14.86
CA GLU A 128 8.74 0.40 15.26
C GLU A 128 10.19 0.92 15.32
N ASP A 129 11.16 0.04 15.60
CA ASP A 129 12.59 0.41 15.62
C ASP A 129 13.23 0.44 14.23
N GLY A 130 12.45 0.16 13.16
CA GLY A 130 12.94 0.13 11.78
C GLY A 130 13.52 -1.20 11.34
N SER A 131 13.60 -2.19 12.23
CA SER A 131 14.05 -3.53 11.85
C SER A 131 13.01 -4.25 11.00
N ILE A 132 13.46 -5.21 10.19
CA ILE A 132 12.57 -5.96 9.28
C ILE A 132 11.76 -6.99 10.06
N ALA A 133 10.44 -6.86 10.00
CA ALA A 133 9.53 -7.85 10.56
C ALA A 133 9.20 -8.95 9.54
N ARG A 134 9.04 -8.57 8.26
CA ARG A 134 8.60 -9.49 7.21
C ARG A 134 8.88 -8.89 5.83
N VAL A 135 9.15 -9.76 4.85
CA VAL A 135 9.28 -9.37 3.43
C VAL A 135 8.08 -9.91 2.66
N LEU A 136 7.45 -9.04 1.88
CA LEU A 136 6.38 -9.43 0.97
C LEU A 136 6.94 -9.56 -0.44
N THR A 137 6.69 -10.68 -1.09
CA THR A 137 7.16 -10.98 -2.44
C THR A 137 6.02 -11.09 -3.44
N GLN A 138 6.35 -10.93 -4.72
CA GLN A 138 5.39 -11.12 -5.82
C GLN A 138 4.75 -12.51 -5.76
N GLU A 139 5.56 -13.54 -5.51
CA GLU A 139 5.07 -14.91 -5.40
C GLU A 139 4.04 -15.09 -4.28
N GLN A 140 4.27 -14.47 -3.12
CA GLN A 140 3.34 -14.54 -2.00
C GLN A 140 2.01 -13.85 -2.32
N VAL A 141 2.05 -12.70 -3.01
CA VAL A 141 0.84 -11.99 -3.43
C VAL A 141 0.07 -12.84 -4.44
N GLU A 142 0.74 -13.42 -5.43
CA GLU A 142 0.11 -14.31 -6.41
C GLU A 142 -0.58 -15.50 -5.74
N ARG A 143 0.04 -16.06 -4.71
CA ARG A 143 -0.48 -17.23 -4.00
C ARG A 143 -1.64 -16.89 -3.07
N ASN A 144 -1.58 -15.76 -2.38
CA ASN A 144 -2.49 -15.43 -1.28
C ASN A 144 -3.62 -14.47 -1.66
N TRP A 145 -3.49 -13.74 -2.76
CA TRP A 145 -4.41 -12.65 -3.12
C TRP A 145 -5.21 -12.91 -4.40
N GLN A 146 -5.22 -14.12 -4.85
CA GLN A 146 -6.05 -14.53 -6.00
C GLN A 146 -7.43 -14.97 -5.59
#